data_1045f1b2b729f50eb2b52533c22c9495
#
_entry.id   1045f1b2b729f50eb2b52533c22c9495
#
_cell.length_a   1.000
_cell.length_b   1.000
_cell.length_c   1.000
_cell.angle_alpha   90.00
_cell.angle_beta   90.00
_cell.angle_gamma   90.00
#
_symmetry.space_group_name_H-M   'P 1'
#
loop_
_entity.id
_entity.type
_entity.pdbx_description
1 polymer ?
#
loop_
_entity_poly.entity_id
_entity_poly.type
_entity_poly.pdbx_seq_one_letter_code
_entity_poly.pdbx_strand_id
1 'polypeptide(L)'
;MVCDRYTTSNAVHQASKEPEDKRQEFLRWLYEFEYDRLGLPRPDLTLYLDVPTDFTEQLLRHREQDTHTTADIHERNSAYLASCRRAGRAAAEYYGWTIISCTENGKMRSIEDIHEEIYRHVAACLED
;
A
#
# COMPACT_ATOMS: atom_id res chain seq x y z
N MET A 1 3.41 18.41 -0.78
CA MET A 1 4.44 17.41 -0.42
C MET A 1 3.98 16.03 -0.81
N VAL A 2 4.84 15.25 -1.44
CA VAL A 2 4.60 13.87 -1.80
C VAL A 2 5.49 12.98 -0.93
N CYS A 3 4.91 11.97 -0.31
CA CYS A 3 5.65 11.03 0.52
C CYS A 3 5.58 9.64 -0.08
N ASP A 4 6.72 9.00 -0.22
CA ASP A 4 6.80 7.56 -0.49
C ASP A 4 6.78 6.87 0.87
N ARG A 5 5.59 6.36 1.24
CA ARG A 5 5.21 5.88 2.55
C ARG A 5 5.07 7.02 3.58
N TYR A 6 4.17 6.79 4.51
CA TYR A 6 3.86 7.69 5.62
C TYR A 6 3.36 6.83 6.78
N THR A 7 2.71 7.40 7.76
CA THR A 7 2.09 6.65 8.86
C THR A 7 1.16 5.54 8.37
N THR A 8 0.58 5.72 7.18
CA THR A 8 -0.29 4.74 6.52
C THR A 8 0.37 3.38 6.32
N SER A 9 1.71 3.32 6.20
CA SER A 9 2.42 2.03 6.13
C SER A 9 2.24 1.20 7.39
N ASN A 10 2.09 1.83 8.55
CA ASN A 10 1.82 1.11 9.80
C ASN A 10 0.49 0.36 9.74
N ALA A 11 -0.53 0.96 9.10
CA ALA A 11 -1.82 0.31 8.94
C ALA A 11 -1.69 -0.99 8.15
N VAL A 12 -0.88 -0.99 7.08
CA VAL A 12 -0.68 -2.19 6.26
C VAL A 12 0.12 -3.25 7.01
N HIS A 13 1.29 -2.89 7.52
CA HIS A 13 2.22 -3.87 8.10
C HIS A 13 1.77 -4.36 9.46
N GLN A 14 1.24 -3.50 10.31
CA GLN A 14 0.81 -3.91 11.64
C GLN A 14 -0.54 -4.61 11.62
N ALA A 15 -1.48 -4.13 10.79
CA ALA A 15 -2.78 -4.78 10.67
C ALA A 15 -2.69 -6.18 10.09
N SER A 16 -1.67 -6.47 9.28
CA SER A 16 -1.47 -7.82 8.75
C SER A 16 -1.21 -8.86 9.84
N LYS A 17 -0.75 -8.42 11.01
CA LYS A 17 -0.45 -9.27 12.16
C LYS A 17 -1.66 -9.51 13.05
N GLU A 18 -2.75 -8.74 12.86
CA GLU A 18 -3.96 -8.86 13.64
C GLU A 18 -4.92 -9.86 13.00
N PRO A 19 -5.70 -10.61 13.82
CA PRO A 19 -6.79 -11.45 13.27
C PRO A 19 -7.77 -10.59 12.48
N GLU A 20 -8.36 -11.17 11.43
CA GLU A 20 -9.27 -10.43 10.54
C GLU A 20 -10.44 -9.79 11.28
N ASP A 21 -10.99 -10.48 12.27
CA ASP A 21 -12.13 -9.99 13.06
C ASP A 21 -11.77 -8.79 13.94
N LYS A 22 -10.47 -8.59 14.25
CA LYS A 22 -10.00 -7.49 15.07
C LYS A 22 -9.31 -6.39 14.27
N ARG A 23 -9.19 -6.57 12.97
CA ARG A 23 -8.45 -5.66 12.11
C ARG A 23 -9.07 -4.26 12.07
N GLN A 24 -10.38 -4.16 11.94
CA GLN A 24 -11.06 -2.86 11.90
C GLN A 24 -10.92 -2.09 13.21
N GLU A 25 -11.01 -2.76 14.33
CA GLU A 25 -10.81 -2.15 15.64
C GLU A 25 -9.38 -1.61 15.76
N PHE A 26 -8.41 -2.37 15.31
CA PHE A 26 -7.01 -1.94 15.27
C PHE A 26 -6.82 -0.71 14.39
N LEU A 27 -7.40 -0.70 13.18
CA LEU A 27 -7.29 0.41 12.24
C LEU A 27 -7.90 1.69 12.81
N ARG A 28 -9.04 1.58 13.49
CA ARG A 28 -9.67 2.73 14.15
C ARG A 28 -8.78 3.28 15.25
N TRP A 29 -8.24 2.40 16.10
CA TRP A 29 -7.34 2.80 17.17
C TRP A 29 -6.09 3.49 16.62
N LEU A 30 -5.49 2.92 15.58
CA LEU A 30 -4.27 3.47 14.96
C LEU A 30 -4.51 4.87 14.41
N TYR A 31 -5.63 5.09 13.74
CA TYR A 31 -6.00 6.39 13.19
C TYR A 31 -6.13 7.44 14.29
N GLU A 32 -6.86 7.11 15.34
CA GLU A 32 -7.03 8.01 16.49
C GLU A 32 -5.69 8.32 17.16
N PHE A 33 -4.85 7.30 17.32
CA PHE A 33 -3.54 7.47 17.95
C PHE A 33 -2.65 8.39 17.12
N GLU A 34 -2.54 8.16 15.82
CA GLU A 34 -1.63 8.92 14.97
C GLU A 34 -2.11 10.35 14.73
N TYR A 35 -3.36 10.54 14.42
CA TYR A 35 -3.86 11.84 13.99
C TYR A 35 -4.46 12.67 15.11
N ASP A 36 -5.17 12.04 16.03
CA ASP A 36 -5.83 12.77 17.10
C ASP A 36 -4.95 12.94 18.33
N ARG A 37 -4.23 11.90 18.75
CA ARG A 37 -3.38 11.96 19.94
C ARG A 37 -1.99 12.50 19.65
N LEU A 38 -1.31 12.01 18.62
CA LEU A 38 0.00 12.51 18.23
C LEU A 38 -0.07 13.80 17.43
N GLY A 39 -1.24 14.13 16.88
CA GLY A 39 -1.43 15.35 16.13
C GLY A 39 -0.71 15.39 14.79
N LEU A 40 -0.43 14.23 14.19
CA LEU A 40 0.24 14.18 12.90
C LEU A 40 -0.69 14.72 11.81
N PRO A 41 -0.17 15.40 10.80
CA PRO A 41 -1.00 15.88 9.69
C PRO A 41 -1.66 14.72 8.94
N ARG A 42 -2.96 14.86 8.63
CA ARG A 42 -3.66 13.89 7.82
C ARG A 42 -3.29 14.07 6.36
N PRO A 43 -3.06 12.96 5.60
CA PRO A 43 -2.83 13.08 4.16
C PRO A 43 -4.09 13.63 3.46
N ASP A 44 -3.90 14.49 2.47
CA ASP A 44 -4.98 14.96 1.62
C ASP A 44 -5.43 13.88 0.62
N LEU A 45 -4.49 13.04 0.21
CA LEU A 45 -4.73 11.94 -0.72
C LEU A 45 -3.76 10.82 -0.39
N THR A 46 -4.29 9.61 -0.26
CA THR A 46 -3.48 8.41 -0.10
C THR A 46 -3.78 7.47 -1.26
N LEU A 47 -2.73 7.11 -2.00
CA LEU A 47 -2.81 6.16 -3.10
C LEU A 47 -2.21 4.84 -2.65
N TYR A 48 -2.95 3.76 -2.85
CA TYR A 48 -2.48 2.41 -2.57
C TYR A 48 -2.28 1.67 -3.89
N LEU A 49 -1.03 1.34 -4.18
CA LEU A 49 -0.68 0.62 -5.41
C LEU A 49 -0.88 -0.87 -5.14
N ASP A 50 -1.92 -1.44 -5.74
CA ASP A 50 -2.29 -2.83 -5.52
C ASP A 50 -1.67 -3.72 -6.60
N VAL A 51 -0.78 -4.61 -6.17
CA VAL A 51 -0.11 -5.59 -7.02
C VAL A 51 -0.39 -6.99 -6.47
N PRO A 52 -0.90 -7.92 -7.30
CA PRO A 52 -1.06 -9.30 -6.86
C PRO A 52 0.25 -9.91 -6.39
N THR A 53 0.19 -10.79 -5.40
CA THR A 53 1.37 -11.33 -4.72
C THR A 53 2.35 -12.03 -5.66
N ASP A 54 1.85 -12.77 -6.66
CA ASP A 54 2.69 -13.44 -7.64
C ASP A 54 3.52 -12.46 -8.48
N PHE A 55 2.93 -11.32 -8.85
CA PHE A 55 3.67 -10.26 -9.55
C PHE A 55 4.68 -9.59 -8.64
N THR A 56 4.32 -9.38 -7.37
CA THR A 56 5.26 -8.81 -6.38
C THR A 56 6.50 -9.69 -6.25
N GLU A 57 6.31 -11.00 -6.18
CA GLU A 57 7.42 -11.95 -6.10
C GLU A 57 8.32 -11.88 -7.32
N GLN A 58 7.73 -11.77 -8.51
CA GLN A 58 8.50 -11.64 -9.76
C GLN A 58 9.31 -10.35 -9.76
N LEU A 59 8.72 -9.25 -9.35
CA LEU A 59 9.40 -7.95 -9.28
C LEU A 59 10.55 -7.96 -8.29
N LEU A 60 10.39 -8.62 -7.15
CA LEU A 60 11.45 -8.76 -6.15
C LEU A 60 12.62 -9.57 -6.69
N ARG A 61 12.34 -10.69 -7.36
CA ARG A 61 13.40 -11.51 -7.99
C ARG A 61 14.16 -10.71 -9.05
N HIS A 62 13.44 -9.95 -9.87
CA HIS A 62 14.04 -9.12 -10.90
C HIS A 62 14.96 -8.06 -10.29
N ARG A 63 14.51 -7.42 -9.21
CA ARG A 63 15.32 -6.45 -8.48
C ARG A 63 16.60 -7.09 -7.92
N GLU A 64 16.50 -8.28 -7.36
CA GLU A 64 17.67 -9.01 -6.84
C GLU A 64 18.68 -9.29 -7.94
N GLN A 65 18.22 -9.67 -9.13
CA GLN A 65 19.09 -9.96 -10.25
C GLN A 65 19.77 -8.68 -10.77
N ASP A 66 19.03 -7.58 -10.87
CA ASP A 66 19.54 -6.32 -11.42
C ASP A 66 20.49 -5.60 -10.48
N THR A 67 20.23 -5.65 -9.17
CA THR A 67 21.00 -4.88 -8.18
C THR A 67 21.98 -5.74 -7.40
N HIS A 68 21.98 -7.05 -7.60
CA HIS A 68 22.78 -8.03 -6.84
C HIS A 68 22.54 -7.93 -5.33
N THR A 69 21.37 -7.44 -4.92
CA THR A 69 20.97 -7.36 -3.52
C THR A 69 20.03 -8.50 -3.19
N THR A 70 20.05 -8.91 -1.92
CA THR A 70 19.15 -9.94 -1.41
C THR A 70 17.94 -9.25 -0.80
N ALA A 71 16.73 -9.72 -1.14
CA ALA A 71 15.52 -9.19 -0.53
C ALA A 71 15.49 -9.50 0.97
N ASP A 72 14.83 -8.62 1.74
CA ASP A 72 14.56 -8.84 3.14
C ASP A 72 13.83 -10.18 3.32
N ILE A 73 14.07 -10.84 4.45
CA ILE A 73 13.45 -12.13 4.78
C ILE A 73 11.91 -12.03 4.75
N HIS A 74 11.35 -10.89 5.15
CA HIS A 74 9.90 -10.64 5.07
C HIS A 74 9.42 -10.49 3.64
N GLU A 75 10.21 -9.84 2.78
CA GLU A 75 9.88 -9.68 1.36
C GLU A 75 9.88 -11.00 0.60
N ARG A 76 10.63 -11.99 1.08
CA ARG A 76 10.72 -13.32 0.46
C ARG A 76 9.57 -14.25 0.83
N ASN A 77 8.85 -13.95 1.89
CA ASN A 77 7.81 -14.83 2.41
C ASN A 77 6.48 -14.55 1.68
N SER A 78 6.09 -15.47 0.79
CA SER A 78 4.85 -15.34 0.01
C SER A 78 3.60 -15.22 0.89
N ALA A 79 3.54 -15.96 1.97
CA ALA A 79 2.40 -15.91 2.89
C ALA A 79 2.31 -14.55 3.57
N TYR A 80 3.44 -13.99 3.96
CA TYR A 80 3.50 -12.65 4.54
C TYR A 80 3.11 -11.58 3.54
N LEU A 81 3.60 -11.66 2.29
CA LEU A 81 3.24 -10.72 1.23
C LEU A 81 1.73 -10.76 0.94
N ALA A 82 1.16 -11.96 0.89
CA ALA A 82 -0.28 -12.12 0.67
C ALA A 82 -1.08 -11.53 1.84
N SER A 83 -0.62 -11.73 3.07
CA SER A 83 -1.24 -11.16 4.25
C SER A 83 -1.18 -9.64 4.25
N CYS A 84 -0.04 -9.06 3.87
CA CYS A 84 0.13 -7.61 3.74
C CYS A 84 -0.80 -7.05 2.67
N ARG A 85 -0.97 -7.75 1.54
CA ARG A 85 -1.88 -7.30 0.49
C ARG A 85 -3.32 -7.27 0.98
N ARG A 86 -3.76 -8.34 1.66
CA ARG A 86 -5.12 -8.38 2.22
C ARG A 86 -5.32 -7.25 3.24
N ALA A 87 -4.36 -7.05 4.12
CA ALA A 87 -4.43 -5.97 5.12
C ALA A 87 -4.41 -4.59 4.47
N GLY A 88 -3.59 -4.41 3.43
CA GLY A 88 -3.51 -3.14 2.69
C GLY A 88 -4.82 -2.80 2.00
N ARG A 89 -5.45 -3.77 1.34
CA ARG A 89 -6.75 -3.57 0.72
C ARG A 89 -7.83 -3.27 1.76
N ALA A 90 -7.83 -3.99 2.87
CA ALA A 90 -8.78 -3.75 3.95
C ALA A 90 -8.62 -2.35 4.55
N ALA A 91 -7.38 -1.91 4.75
CA ALA A 91 -7.09 -0.57 5.26
C ALA A 91 -7.54 0.50 4.25
N ALA A 92 -7.26 0.28 2.96
CA ALA A 92 -7.66 1.21 1.90
C ALA A 92 -9.18 1.39 1.86
N GLU A 93 -9.92 0.29 1.98
CA GLU A 93 -11.38 0.35 2.01
C GLU A 93 -11.90 1.03 3.28
N TYR A 94 -11.31 0.70 4.42
CA TYR A 94 -11.74 1.28 5.70
C TYR A 94 -11.48 2.79 5.77
N TYR A 95 -10.28 3.23 5.35
CA TYR A 95 -9.90 4.64 5.41
C TYR A 95 -10.33 5.45 4.17
N GLY A 96 -10.82 4.80 3.14
CA GLY A 96 -11.20 5.48 1.90
C GLY A 96 -10.03 5.90 1.03
N TRP A 97 -8.92 5.16 1.07
CA TRP A 97 -7.79 5.41 0.17
C TRP A 97 -8.16 5.09 -1.28
N THR A 98 -7.50 5.75 -2.21
CA THR A 98 -7.66 5.45 -3.63
C THR A 98 -6.78 4.25 -4.00
N ILE A 99 -7.40 3.17 -4.45
CA ILE A 99 -6.69 1.96 -4.87
C ILE A 99 -6.37 2.08 -6.35
N ILE A 100 -5.08 1.97 -6.68
CA ILE A 100 -4.59 1.95 -8.06
C ILE A 100 -4.22 0.50 -8.38
N SER A 101 -4.99 -0.16 -9.26
CA SER A 101 -4.64 -1.50 -9.71
C SER A 101 -3.47 -1.41 -10.68
N CYS A 102 -2.39 -2.10 -10.37
CA CYS A 102 -1.20 -2.12 -11.22
C CYS A 102 -1.24 -3.22 -12.27
N THR A 103 -2.32 -4.00 -12.31
CA THR A 103 -2.50 -5.06 -13.30
C THR A 103 -3.81 -4.86 -14.06
N GLU A 104 -3.83 -5.33 -15.29
CA GLU A 104 -5.02 -5.33 -16.14
C GLU A 104 -4.98 -6.57 -17.01
N ASN A 105 -6.10 -7.29 -17.07
CA ASN A 105 -6.21 -8.52 -17.89
C ASN A 105 -5.11 -9.55 -17.59
N GLY A 106 -4.73 -9.69 -16.32
CA GLY A 106 -3.72 -10.65 -15.90
C GLY A 106 -2.28 -10.26 -16.21
N LYS A 107 -2.03 -9.00 -16.57
CA LYS A 107 -0.70 -8.49 -16.91
C LYS A 107 -0.41 -7.20 -16.17
N MET A 108 0.86 -6.96 -15.88
CA MET A 108 1.28 -5.66 -15.31
C MET A 108 1.02 -4.54 -16.32
N ARG A 109 0.42 -3.46 -15.83
CA ARG A 109 0.27 -2.23 -16.62
C ARG A 109 1.63 -1.56 -16.79
N SER A 110 1.79 -0.77 -17.85
CA SER A 110 3.02 -0.03 -18.04
C SER A 110 3.21 1.04 -16.97
N ILE A 111 4.45 1.42 -16.74
CA ILE A 111 4.78 2.50 -15.81
C ILE A 111 4.07 3.78 -16.21
N GLU A 112 4.05 4.09 -17.51
CA GLU A 112 3.41 5.28 -18.06
C GLU A 112 1.90 5.28 -17.82
N ASP A 113 1.24 4.14 -18.00
CA ASP A 113 -0.20 4.01 -17.81
C ASP A 113 -0.58 4.20 -16.33
N ILE A 114 0.18 3.57 -15.43
CA ILE A 114 -0.02 3.74 -13.98
C ILE A 114 0.22 5.20 -13.58
N HIS A 115 1.29 5.81 -14.12
CA HIS A 115 1.63 7.19 -13.85
C HIS A 115 0.49 8.15 -14.27
N GLU A 116 -0.11 7.93 -15.43
CA GLU A 116 -1.21 8.77 -15.91
C GLU A 116 -2.41 8.73 -14.98
N GLU A 117 -2.74 7.55 -14.47
CA GLU A 117 -3.84 7.42 -13.51
C GLU A 117 -3.51 8.14 -12.19
N ILE A 118 -2.31 7.94 -11.67
CA ILE A 118 -1.84 8.61 -10.46
C ILE A 118 -1.87 10.12 -10.64
N TYR A 119 -1.38 10.60 -11.77
CA TYR A 119 -1.32 12.03 -12.07
C TYR A 119 -2.73 12.65 -12.07
N ARG A 120 -3.70 11.98 -12.65
CA ARG A 120 -5.09 12.47 -12.67
C ARG A 120 -5.67 12.63 -11.27
N HIS A 121 -5.40 11.66 -10.38
CA HIS A 121 -5.86 11.75 -8.98
C HIS A 121 -5.18 12.89 -8.23
N VAL A 122 -3.87 13.06 -8.42
CA VAL A 122 -3.13 14.14 -7.76
C VAL A 122 -3.57 15.49 -8.27
N ALA A 123 -3.72 15.64 -9.59
CA ALA A 123 -4.17 16.90 -10.19
C ALA A 123 -5.56 17.31 -9.68
N ALA A 124 -6.49 16.35 -9.61
CA ALA A 124 -7.83 16.60 -9.08
C ALA A 124 -7.78 17.04 -7.61
N CYS A 125 -6.91 16.43 -6.82
CA CYS A 125 -6.73 16.79 -5.41
C CYS A 125 -6.19 18.23 -5.26
N LEU A 126 -5.27 18.64 -6.14
CA LEU A 126 -4.67 19.97 -6.08
C LEU A 126 -5.60 21.08 -6.57
N GLU A 127 -6.60 20.74 -7.40
CA GLU A 127 -7.59 21.70 -7.89
C GLU A 127 -8.64 22.06 -6.83
N ASP A 128 -8.84 21.20 -5.86
CA ASP A 128 -9.74 21.45 -4.74
C ASP A 128 -9.06 22.37 -3.70
#